data_97f8f756f8194fba63eddab015c5a4c8
#
_entry.id   97f8f756f8194fba63eddab015c5a4c8
#
_cell.length_a   1.000
_cell.length_b   1.000
_cell.length_c   1.000
_cell.angle_alpha   90.00
_cell.angle_beta   90.00
_cell.angle_gamma   90.00
#
_symmetry.space_group_name_H-M   'P 1'
#
loop_
_entity.id
_entity.type
_entity.pdbx_description
1 polymer ?
#
loop_
_entity_poly.entity_id
_entity_poly.type
_entity_poly.pdbx_seq_one_letter_code
_entity_poly.pdbx_strand_id
1 'polypeptide(L)'
;MKKLFILLPALALILVIGRVSLEIPAVQDALLARGAAGMAMQGDRTQPAEDSLRVYVCGSASPLGMGQAQACIAVVTPDHFYLIDSGAGSTQNINRLRLPTGRLQGLLLTHFHSDHIAEIYEVNLGSWVNARPAPLTVYGPEGVEDVVEAVNEGYRMDRLYRVAHHGEALLAPQLGVLNAKVISAGEVLQDGDLKITAYTAEHPPIHPAVGYRIDYRGRSVVVSGDSNVGTNTVEIVDGADLLLHDALSLPMVTALASSLEANGRSRQSKIVTDVIDYHASTTSLIGLNAQSDIGMVAYYHLVPVPPNSIAESVFIRDAPGNFTLTRDLMWFELPIGSDQITVNQP
;
A
#
# COMPACT_ATOMS: atom_id res chain seq x y z
N MET A 1 46.70 -18.53 23.80
CA MET A 1 45.63 -18.84 24.76
C MET A 1 45.48 -17.78 25.87
N LYS A 2 46.58 -17.26 26.51
CA LYS A 2 46.46 -16.27 27.62
C LYS A 2 45.77 -14.95 27.24
N LYS A 3 45.87 -14.46 26.00
CA LYS A 3 45.20 -13.21 25.57
C LYS A 3 43.68 -13.34 25.41
N LEU A 4 43.16 -14.54 25.11
CA LEU A 4 41.71 -14.81 25.00
C LEU A 4 40.99 -14.85 26.36
N PHE A 5 41.73 -15.30 27.43
CA PHE A 5 41.21 -15.36 28.80
C PHE A 5 41.05 -14.00 29.47
N ILE A 6 41.72 -12.95 28.98
CA ILE A 6 41.61 -11.58 29.51
C ILE A 6 40.51 -10.80 28.76
N LEU A 7 40.29 -11.09 27.49
CA LEU A 7 39.30 -10.40 26.66
C LEU A 7 37.83 -10.70 27.07
N LEU A 8 37.52 -11.93 27.44
CA LEU A 8 36.19 -12.32 27.87
C LEU A 8 35.67 -11.60 29.14
N PRO A 9 36.43 -11.54 30.27
CA PRO A 9 35.97 -10.80 31.45
C PRO A 9 35.93 -9.28 31.20
N ALA A 10 36.83 -8.73 30.40
CA ALA A 10 36.78 -7.31 30.03
C ALA A 10 35.53 -6.96 29.20
N LEU A 11 35.15 -7.80 28.22
CA LEU A 11 33.92 -7.63 27.45
C LEU A 11 32.68 -7.77 28.33
N ALA A 12 32.66 -8.76 29.23
CA ALA A 12 31.57 -8.94 30.20
C ALA A 12 31.42 -7.72 31.13
N LEU A 13 32.53 -7.16 31.62
CA LEU A 13 32.52 -5.96 32.45
C LEU A 13 31.97 -4.74 31.68
N ILE A 14 32.39 -4.54 30.43
CA ILE A 14 31.87 -3.46 29.57
C ILE A 14 30.37 -3.61 29.36
N LEU A 15 29.87 -4.82 29.09
CA LEU A 15 28.44 -5.08 28.94
C LEU A 15 27.65 -4.81 30.22
N VAL A 16 28.19 -5.19 31.38
CA VAL A 16 27.55 -4.91 32.69
C VAL A 16 27.55 -3.39 32.96
N ILE A 17 28.67 -2.70 32.77
CA ILE A 17 28.73 -1.24 32.95
C ILE A 17 27.77 -0.54 31.95
N GLY A 18 27.72 -0.96 30.70
CA GLY A 18 26.81 -0.44 29.73
C GLY A 18 25.34 -0.62 30.17
N ARG A 19 24.98 -1.82 30.62
CA ARG A 19 23.64 -2.12 31.10
C ARG A 19 23.26 -1.30 32.34
N VAL A 20 24.15 -1.23 33.35
CA VAL A 20 23.93 -0.41 34.55
C VAL A 20 23.82 1.09 34.22
N SER A 21 24.62 1.56 33.26
CA SER A 21 24.53 2.97 32.80
C SER A 21 23.18 3.31 32.20
N LEU A 22 22.52 2.34 31.51
CA LEU A 22 21.19 2.53 30.95
C LEU A 22 20.07 2.62 32.01
N GLU A 23 20.35 2.27 33.28
CA GLU A 23 19.41 2.42 34.40
C GLU A 23 19.53 3.78 35.10
N ILE A 24 20.54 4.60 34.74
CA ILE A 24 20.73 5.93 35.29
C ILE A 24 19.74 6.91 34.59
N PRO A 25 18.83 7.58 35.35
CA PRO A 25 17.82 8.47 34.73
C PRO A 25 18.42 9.54 33.81
N ALA A 26 19.51 10.17 34.18
CA ALA A 26 20.16 11.18 33.35
C ALA A 26 20.68 10.64 32.00
N VAL A 27 21.10 9.36 31.96
CA VAL A 27 21.52 8.68 30.74
C VAL A 27 20.30 8.36 29.87
N GLN A 28 19.20 7.89 30.49
CA GLN A 28 17.94 7.63 29.82
C GLN A 28 17.40 8.92 29.20
N ASP A 29 17.35 10.03 29.96
CA ASP A 29 16.89 11.32 29.48
C ASP A 29 17.73 11.85 28.30
N ALA A 30 19.06 11.72 28.39
CA ALA A 30 19.96 12.12 27.32
C ALA A 30 19.76 11.26 26.04
N LEU A 31 19.57 9.96 26.19
CA LEU A 31 19.30 9.05 25.06
C LEU A 31 17.94 9.32 24.43
N LEU A 32 16.90 9.56 25.27
CA LEU A 32 15.56 9.95 24.80
C LEU A 32 15.60 11.29 24.04
N ALA A 33 16.25 12.29 24.59
CA ALA A 33 16.40 13.60 23.95
C ALA A 33 17.13 13.47 22.60
N ARG A 34 18.19 12.67 22.53
CA ARG A 34 18.94 12.43 21.29
C ARG A 34 18.11 11.66 20.26
N GLY A 35 17.36 10.64 20.71
CA GLY A 35 16.43 9.88 19.86
C GLY A 35 15.32 10.77 19.31
N ALA A 36 14.69 11.58 20.16
CA ALA A 36 13.65 12.52 19.78
C ALA A 36 14.17 13.59 18.77
N ALA A 37 15.35 14.15 19.02
CA ALA A 37 15.99 15.09 18.08
C ALA A 37 16.28 14.41 16.74
N GLY A 38 16.78 13.16 16.76
CA GLY A 38 17.00 12.37 15.55
C GLY A 38 15.71 12.13 14.75
N MET A 39 14.59 11.85 15.42
CA MET A 39 13.28 11.70 14.76
C MET A 39 12.76 13.02 14.20
N ALA A 40 12.88 14.11 14.97
CA ALA A 40 12.40 15.43 14.56
C ALA A 40 13.18 16.02 13.36
N MET A 41 14.46 15.68 13.23
CA MET A 41 15.34 16.15 12.15
C MET A 41 15.33 15.27 10.90
N GLN A 42 14.57 14.18 10.90
CA GLN A 42 14.49 13.32 9.71
C GLN A 42 13.59 14.00 8.67
N GLY A 43 14.21 14.56 7.65
CA GLY A 43 13.51 15.12 6.48
C GLY A 43 12.76 14.04 5.69
N ASP A 44 11.98 14.50 4.74
CA ASP A 44 11.27 13.64 3.79
C ASP A 44 12.27 12.81 2.97
N ARG A 45 12.36 11.52 3.31
CA ARG A 45 13.23 10.56 2.63
C ARG A 45 12.57 9.96 1.38
N THR A 46 11.30 10.29 1.17
CA THR A 46 10.54 9.79 0.01
C THR A 46 10.72 10.69 -1.20
N GLN A 47 11.24 11.91 -1.03
CA GLN A 47 11.61 12.74 -2.16
C GLN A 47 12.79 12.11 -2.91
N PRO A 48 12.64 11.80 -4.19
CA PRO A 48 13.73 11.30 -5.00
C PRO A 48 14.84 12.35 -5.13
N ALA A 49 16.10 11.92 -5.09
CA ALA A 49 17.23 12.79 -5.39
C ALA A 49 17.26 13.22 -6.87
N GLU A 50 16.69 12.38 -7.73
CA GLU A 50 16.47 12.62 -9.15
C GLU A 50 14.98 12.51 -9.45
N ASP A 51 14.51 13.16 -10.50
CA ASP A 51 13.09 13.10 -10.91
C ASP A 51 12.72 11.65 -11.26
N SER A 52 11.73 11.13 -10.54
CA SER A 52 11.28 9.75 -10.70
C SER A 52 9.81 9.58 -10.30
N LEU A 53 9.16 8.57 -10.89
CA LEU A 53 7.90 8.04 -10.39
C LEU A 53 8.21 6.92 -9.39
N ARG A 54 7.80 7.09 -8.14
CA ARG A 54 7.95 6.08 -7.08
C ARG A 54 6.61 5.47 -6.70
N VAL A 55 6.62 4.17 -6.49
CA VAL A 55 5.44 3.40 -6.08
C VAL A 55 5.77 2.61 -4.82
N TYR A 56 5.06 2.87 -3.74
CA TYR A 56 5.25 2.21 -2.46
C TYR A 56 4.09 1.26 -2.18
N VAL A 57 4.40 0.06 -1.74
CA VAL A 57 3.42 -0.94 -1.30
C VAL A 57 3.17 -0.73 0.20
N CYS A 58 2.14 0.04 0.53
CA CYS A 58 1.73 0.26 1.93
C CYS A 58 0.80 -0.85 2.45
N GLY A 59 0.29 -1.71 1.57
CA GLY A 59 -0.43 -2.92 1.93
C GLY A 59 -0.51 -3.86 0.75
N SER A 60 -0.06 -5.10 0.92
CA SER A 60 0.10 -6.08 -0.16
C SER A 60 -0.89 -7.25 -0.08
N ALA A 61 -1.67 -7.34 1.01
CA ALA A 61 -2.50 -8.50 1.32
C ALA A 61 -3.96 -8.33 0.89
N SER A 62 -4.59 -9.47 0.57
CA SER A 62 -6.04 -9.67 0.63
C SER A 62 -6.49 -10.00 2.06
N PRO A 63 -7.81 -10.08 2.36
CA PRO A 63 -8.30 -10.52 3.66
C PRO A 63 -7.91 -11.95 4.04
N LEU A 64 -7.53 -12.77 3.07
CA LEU A 64 -7.12 -14.17 3.27
C LEU A 64 -5.63 -14.28 3.63
N GLY A 65 -5.22 -13.63 4.70
CA GLY A 65 -3.83 -13.67 5.16
C GLY A 65 -3.66 -13.06 6.54
N MET A 66 -2.48 -13.21 7.14
CA MET A 66 -2.12 -12.61 8.41
C MET A 66 -0.74 -11.96 8.32
N GLY A 67 -0.58 -10.85 9.03
CA GLY A 67 0.73 -10.22 9.25
C GLY A 67 1.15 -9.19 8.20
N GLN A 68 0.38 -8.98 7.14
CA GLN A 68 0.57 -7.91 6.15
C GLN A 68 -0.65 -6.99 6.12
N ALA A 69 -0.45 -5.74 5.78
CA ALA A 69 -1.53 -4.77 5.60
C ALA A 69 -2.31 -5.06 4.31
N GLN A 70 -3.60 -4.74 4.35
CA GLN A 70 -4.51 -4.90 3.22
C GLN A 70 -4.31 -3.77 2.20
N ALA A 71 -4.93 -3.90 1.04
CA ALA A 71 -4.74 -3.11 -0.17
C ALA A 71 -4.37 -1.64 0.05
N CYS A 72 -3.17 -1.24 -0.35
CA CYS A 72 -2.72 0.14 -0.33
C CYS A 72 -1.48 0.33 -1.22
N ILE A 73 -1.56 1.24 -2.18
CA ILE A 73 -0.44 1.67 -3.01
C ILE A 73 -0.28 3.19 -2.90
N ALA A 74 0.94 3.65 -2.68
CA ALA A 74 1.27 5.08 -2.71
C ALA A 74 2.07 5.41 -3.96
N VAL A 75 1.65 6.47 -4.66
CA VAL A 75 2.30 7.00 -5.85
C VAL A 75 2.90 8.36 -5.50
N VAL A 76 4.20 8.50 -5.65
CA VAL A 76 4.96 9.69 -5.25
C VAL A 76 5.87 10.15 -6.38
N THR A 77 5.81 11.44 -6.68
CA THR A 77 6.79 12.16 -7.50
C THR A 77 7.34 13.36 -6.71
N PRO A 78 8.28 14.14 -7.22
CA PRO A 78 8.71 15.37 -6.54
C PRO A 78 7.55 16.28 -6.13
N ASP A 79 6.51 16.38 -6.96
CA ASP A 79 5.40 17.34 -6.75
C ASP A 79 4.05 16.67 -6.39
N HIS A 80 3.92 15.34 -6.54
CA HIS A 80 2.65 14.64 -6.37
C HIS A 80 2.74 13.55 -5.30
N PHE A 81 1.63 13.38 -4.57
CA PHE A 81 1.42 12.23 -3.69
C PHE A 81 -0.05 11.83 -3.69
N TYR A 82 -0.33 10.63 -4.17
CA TYR A 82 -1.65 9.99 -4.19
C TYR A 82 -1.59 8.62 -3.52
N LEU A 83 -2.69 8.23 -2.88
CA LEU A 83 -2.89 6.86 -2.41
C LEU A 83 -3.95 6.17 -3.27
N ILE A 84 -3.78 4.89 -3.52
CA ILE A 84 -4.77 4.00 -4.12
C ILE A 84 -5.12 2.97 -3.07
N ASP A 85 -6.38 2.98 -2.66
CA ASP A 85 -6.94 2.23 -1.54
C ASP A 85 -6.27 2.52 -0.17
N SER A 86 -6.94 2.11 0.90
CA SER A 86 -6.50 2.28 2.29
C SER A 86 -7.07 1.17 3.17
N GLY A 87 -6.63 -0.07 2.92
CA GLY A 87 -7.04 -1.23 3.69
C GLY A 87 -6.45 -1.27 5.10
N ALA A 88 -6.90 -2.23 5.89
CA ALA A 88 -6.49 -2.34 7.29
C ALA A 88 -4.98 -2.55 7.45
N GLY A 89 -4.34 -1.78 8.32
CA GLY A 89 -2.90 -1.79 8.59
C GLY A 89 -2.08 -0.89 7.66
N SER A 90 -2.68 -0.30 6.63
CA SER A 90 -1.99 0.53 5.63
C SER A 90 -1.38 1.79 6.24
N THR A 91 -2.08 2.48 7.14
CA THR A 91 -1.58 3.71 7.79
C THR A 91 -0.37 3.46 8.66
N GLN A 92 -0.27 2.30 9.31
CA GLN A 92 0.93 1.92 10.03
C GLN A 92 2.13 1.81 9.09
N ASN A 93 1.95 1.22 7.91
CA ASN A 93 3.00 1.11 6.91
C ASN A 93 3.33 2.44 6.24
N ILE A 94 2.34 3.31 5.97
CA ILE A 94 2.55 4.68 5.53
C ILE A 94 3.48 5.42 6.50
N ASN A 95 3.25 5.28 7.81
CA ASN A 95 4.10 5.88 8.85
C ASN A 95 5.49 5.25 8.91
N ARG A 96 5.62 3.91 8.76
CA ARG A 96 6.91 3.21 8.72
C ARG A 96 7.75 3.59 7.49
N LEU A 97 7.11 3.75 6.34
CA LEU A 97 7.71 4.26 5.10
C LEU A 97 8.03 5.77 5.19
N ARG A 98 7.46 6.47 6.18
CA ARG A 98 7.58 7.92 6.37
C ARG A 98 7.12 8.70 5.14
N LEU A 99 6.02 8.27 4.54
CA LEU A 99 5.43 8.97 3.42
C LEU A 99 4.99 10.39 3.83
N PRO A 100 5.09 11.39 2.94
CA PRO A 100 4.86 12.79 3.26
C PRO A 100 3.36 13.12 3.36
N THR A 101 2.66 12.58 4.37
CA THR A 101 1.20 12.62 4.48
C THR A 101 0.63 14.04 4.42
N GLY A 102 1.37 15.07 4.88
CA GLY A 102 0.98 16.46 4.72
C GLY A 102 0.92 16.95 3.26
N ARG A 103 1.51 16.21 2.31
CA ARG A 103 1.46 16.48 0.87
C ARG A 103 0.40 15.68 0.13
N LEU A 104 -0.39 14.84 0.82
CA LEU A 104 -1.38 13.98 0.19
C LEU A 104 -2.44 14.83 -0.55
N GLN A 105 -2.56 14.60 -1.87
CA GLN A 105 -3.44 15.33 -2.76
C GLN A 105 -4.76 14.61 -3.02
N GLY A 106 -4.77 13.28 -2.92
CA GLY A 106 -5.98 12.49 -3.12
C GLY A 106 -5.85 11.03 -2.67
N LEU A 107 -6.98 10.44 -2.33
CA LEU A 107 -7.15 9.01 -2.12
C LEU A 107 -8.06 8.48 -3.22
N LEU A 108 -7.58 7.51 -3.98
CA LEU A 108 -8.27 6.88 -5.11
C LEU A 108 -8.75 5.50 -4.67
N LEU A 109 -10.05 5.28 -4.62
CA LEU A 109 -10.63 3.98 -4.27
C LEU A 109 -10.94 3.19 -5.53
N THR A 110 -10.57 1.92 -5.53
CA THR A 110 -10.86 1.01 -6.65
C THR A 110 -12.29 0.49 -6.58
N HIS A 111 -12.74 0.13 -5.39
CA HIS A 111 -14.09 -0.31 -5.04
C HIS A 111 -14.28 -0.24 -3.51
N PHE A 112 -15.39 -0.75 -2.96
CA PHE A 112 -15.75 -0.52 -1.56
C PHE A 112 -15.75 -1.76 -0.67
N HIS A 113 -15.01 -2.81 -1.01
CA HIS A 113 -14.73 -3.87 -0.05
C HIS A 113 -13.94 -3.33 1.15
N SER A 114 -14.17 -3.91 2.33
CA SER A 114 -13.61 -3.40 3.59
C SER A 114 -12.08 -3.38 3.60
N ASP A 115 -11.44 -4.29 2.91
CA ASP A 115 -9.98 -4.38 2.80
C ASP A 115 -9.34 -3.35 1.86
N HIS A 116 -10.16 -2.50 1.22
CA HIS A 116 -9.76 -1.35 0.42
C HIS A 116 -10.08 0.00 1.09
N ILE A 117 -11.05 0.02 2.03
CA ILE A 117 -11.58 1.27 2.59
C ILE A 117 -11.45 1.39 4.11
N ALA A 118 -10.93 0.38 4.80
CA ALA A 118 -10.95 0.29 6.26
C ALA A 118 -10.30 1.47 6.99
N GLU A 119 -9.28 2.09 6.41
CA GLU A 119 -8.49 3.15 7.05
C GLU A 119 -8.60 4.52 6.37
N ILE A 120 -9.70 4.79 5.63
CA ILE A 120 -9.94 6.10 5.01
C ILE A 120 -9.83 7.23 6.05
N TYR A 121 -10.41 7.05 7.25
CA TYR A 121 -10.35 8.07 8.29
C TYR A 121 -8.94 8.26 8.83
N GLU A 122 -8.21 7.19 9.06
CA GLU A 122 -6.83 7.25 9.57
C GLU A 122 -5.89 7.95 8.57
N VAL A 123 -6.08 7.73 7.27
CA VAL A 123 -5.38 8.46 6.20
C VAL A 123 -5.72 9.95 6.24
N ASN A 124 -7.02 10.29 6.36
CA ASN A 124 -7.46 11.67 6.51
C ASN A 124 -6.85 12.33 7.75
N LEU A 125 -6.96 11.68 8.90
CA LEU A 125 -6.41 12.17 10.16
C LEU A 125 -4.90 12.38 10.06
N GLY A 126 -4.16 11.36 9.58
CA GLY A 126 -2.71 11.44 9.42
C GLY A 126 -2.26 12.59 8.54
N SER A 127 -2.98 12.85 7.44
CA SER A 127 -2.67 13.96 6.54
C SER A 127 -3.07 15.33 7.12
N TRP A 128 -4.21 15.42 7.80
CA TRP A 128 -4.69 16.65 8.45
C TRP A 128 -3.75 17.11 9.56
N VAL A 129 -3.34 16.21 10.46
CA VAL A 129 -2.40 16.57 11.55
C VAL A 129 -1.00 16.90 11.05
N ASN A 130 -0.63 16.46 9.85
CA ASN A 130 0.61 16.81 9.17
C ASN A 130 0.45 18.03 8.24
N ALA A 131 -0.55 18.88 8.49
CA ALA A 131 -0.77 20.17 7.84
C ALA A 131 -1.05 20.12 6.34
N ARG A 132 -1.81 19.12 5.88
CA ARG A 132 -2.33 19.10 4.50
C ARG A 132 -3.10 20.41 4.22
N PRO A 133 -2.81 21.09 3.08
CA PRO A 133 -3.29 22.45 2.86
C PRO A 133 -4.75 22.56 2.42
N ALA A 134 -5.40 21.47 2.01
CA ALA A 134 -6.78 21.43 1.51
C ALA A 134 -7.54 20.22 2.09
N PRO A 135 -8.89 20.19 2.10
CA PRO A 135 -9.65 18.98 2.41
C PRO A 135 -9.21 17.79 1.52
N LEU A 136 -9.09 16.58 2.09
CA LEU A 136 -8.74 15.42 1.28
C LEU A 136 -9.88 15.04 0.37
N THR A 137 -9.62 14.95 -0.93
CA THR A 137 -10.58 14.42 -1.88
C THR A 137 -10.40 12.91 -1.99
N VAL A 138 -11.48 12.18 -1.78
CA VAL A 138 -11.58 10.74 -2.02
C VAL A 138 -12.26 10.56 -3.38
N TYR A 139 -11.52 10.03 -4.34
CA TYR A 139 -12.01 9.65 -5.65
C TYR A 139 -12.44 8.19 -5.60
N GLY A 140 -13.50 7.86 -6.29
CA GLY A 140 -13.94 6.46 -6.38
C GLY A 140 -15.08 6.30 -7.37
N PRO A 141 -15.47 5.05 -7.69
CA PRO A 141 -16.61 4.81 -8.54
C PRO A 141 -17.92 5.32 -7.90
N GLU A 142 -19.03 5.21 -8.63
CA GLU A 142 -20.37 5.55 -8.12
C GLU A 142 -20.62 4.87 -6.76
N GLY A 143 -21.11 5.65 -5.78
CA GLY A 143 -21.24 5.24 -4.37
C GLY A 143 -20.15 5.78 -3.44
N VAL A 144 -19.08 6.38 -3.95
CA VAL A 144 -18.01 6.99 -3.12
C VAL A 144 -18.55 8.09 -2.20
N GLU A 145 -19.59 8.78 -2.61
CA GLU A 145 -20.25 9.84 -1.83
C GLU A 145 -20.84 9.28 -0.55
N ASP A 146 -21.55 8.16 -0.63
CA ASP A 146 -22.15 7.49 0.53
C ASP A 146 -21.06 6.99 1.52
N VAL A 147 -19.97 6.44 0.99
CA VAL A 147 -18.83 6.00 1.81
C VAL A 147 -18.19 7.18 2.55
N VAL A 148 -17.95 8.28 1.84
CA VAL A 148 -17.33 9.49 2.42
C VAL A 148 -18.25 10.14 3.44
N GLU A 149 -19.56 10.23 3.17
CA GLU A 149 -20.54 10.74 4.12
C GLU A 149 -20.57 9.90 5.40
N ALA A 150 -20.63 8.57 5.27
CA ALA A 150 -20.62 7.66 6.41
C ALA A 150 -19.35 7.82 7.26
N VAL A 151 -18.17 7.93 6.64
CA VAL A 151 -16.89 8.18 7.33
C VAL A 151 -16.90 9.55 8.02
N ASN A 152 -17.34 10.59 7.33
CA ASN A 152 -17.43 11.92 7.90
C ASN A 152 -18.36 11.96 9.12
N GLU A 153 -19.51 11.32 9.08
CA GLU A 153 -20.43 11.28 10.23
C GLU A 153 -19.90 10.38 11.35
N GLY A 154 -19.40 9.19 11.02
CA GLY A 154 -18.90 8.24 12.02
C GLY A 154 -17.77 8.80 12.89
N TYR A 155 -16.90 9.61 12.30
CA TYR A 155 -15.75 10.22 13.00
C TYR A 155 -15.95 11.71 13.36
N ARG A 156 -17.16 12.23 13.27
CA ARG A 156 -17.46 13.62 13.61
C ARG A 156 -17.03 13.99 15.04
N MET A 157 -17.27 13.11 15.98
CA MET A 157 -16.91 13.37 17.39
C MET A 157 -15.38 13.39 17.59
N ASP A 158 -14.64 12.50 16.96
CA ASP A 158 -13.17 12.50 17.06
C ASP A 158 -12.57 13.81 16.52
N ARG A 159 -13.05 14.30 15.37
CA ARG A 159 -12.62 15.59 14.83
C ARG A 159 -12.89 16.74 15.80
N LEU A 160 -14.07 16.80 16.41
CA LEU A 160 -14.41 17.82 17.40
C LEU A 160 -13.48 17.78 18.63
N TYR A 161 -13.17 16.57 19.13
CA TYR A 161 -12.26 16.40 20.26
C TYR A 161 -10.84 16.85 19.94
N ARG A 162 -10.33 16.54 18.74
CA ARG A 162 -8.99 16.97 18.32
C ARG A 162 -8.89 18.48 18.18
N VAL A 163 -9.87 19.11 17.57
CA VAL A 163 -9.94 20.58 17.48
C VAL A 163 -10.03 21.20 18.88
N ALA A 164 -10.83 20.63 19.79
CA ALA A 164 -10.91 21.11 21.18
C ALA A 164 -9.57 20.97 21.93
N HIS A 165 -8.77 19.93 21.67
CA HIS A 165 -7.45 19.72 22.29
C HIS A 165 -6.38 20.66 21.73
N HIS A 166 -6.37 20.91 20.41
CA HIS A 166 -5.24 21.55 19.74
C HIS A 166 -5.55 22.96 19.21
N GLY A 167 -6.82 23.31 19.12
CA GLY A 167 -7.31 24.59 18.61
C GLY A 167 -7.40 24.64 17.07
N GLU A 168 -8.32 25.47 16.58
CA GLU A 168 -8.60 25.64 15.14
C GLU A 168 -7.42 26.22 14.35
N ALA A 169 -6.52 26.93 15.02
CA ALA A 169 -5.33 27.47 14.37
C ALA A 169 -4.34 26.39 13.91
N LEU A 170 -4.31 25.23 14.62
CA LEU A 170 -3.49 24.10 14.24
C LEU A 170 -4.27 23.07 13.42
N LEU A 171 -5.50 22.81 13.85
CA LEU A 171 -6.38 21.84 13.20
C LEU A 171 -7.65 22.53 12.69
N ALA A 172 -7.54 23.21 11.56
CA ALA A 172 -8.66 23.88 10.92
C ALA A 172 -9.77 22.85 10.62
N PRO A 173 -10.98 22.97 11.20
CA PRO A 173 -12.02 21.94 11.16
C PRO A 173 -12.42 21.51 9.75
N GLN A 174 -12.44 22.45 8.81
CA GLN A 174 -12.79 22.20 7.41
C GLN A 174 -11.78 21.30 6.70
N LEU A 175 -10.52 21.26 7.13
CA LEU A 175 -9.50 20.38 6.55
C LEU A 175 -9.61 18.94 7.05
N GLY A 176 -10.28 18.70 8.17
CA GLY A 176 -10.54 17.36 8.72
C GLY A 176 -11.73 16.65 8.09
N VAL A 177 -12.50 17.34 7.24
CA VAL A 177 -13.66 16.77 6.52
C VAL A 177 -13.22 16.30 5.13
N LEU A 178 -13.64 15.10 4.76
CA LEU A 178 -13.39 14.51 3.44
C LEU A 178 -14.34 15.08 2.39
N ASN A 179 -13.83 15.29 1.18
CA ASN A 179 -14.63 15.53 -0.01
C ASN A 179 -14.72 14.23 -0.85
N ALA A 180 -15.89 13.94 -1.41
CA ALA A 180 -16.06 12.87 -2.37
C ALA A 180 -16.00 13.40 -3.81
N LYS A 181 -15.46 12.60 -4.71
CA LYS A 181 -15.54 12.83 -6.16
C LYS A 181 -15.70 11.52 -6.90
N VAL A 182 -16.84 11.35 -7.55
CA VAL A 182 -17.05 10.23 -8.45
C VAL A 182 -16.08 10.29 -9.61
N ILE A 183 -15.46 9.16 -9.93
CA ILE A 183 -14.62 8.96 -11.11
C ILE A 183 -15.06 7.69 -11.82
N SER A 184 -15.36 7.79 -13.12
CA SER A 184 -15.83 6.68 -13.95
C SER A 184 -14.69 6.15 -14.82
N ALA A 185 -14.82 4.91 -15.29
CA ALA A 185 -13.88 4.37 -16.26
C ALA A 185 -13.79 5.25 -17.51
N GLY A 186 -12.58 5.52 -17.97
CA GLY A 186 -12.27 6.46 -19.05
C GLY A 186 -12.04 7.90 -18.60
N GLU A 187 -12.39 8.27 -17.36
CA GLU A 187 -12.09 9.61 -16.84
C GLU A 187 -10.62 9.78 -16.48
N VAL A 188 -10.15 11.00 -16.66
CA VAL A 188 -8.76 11.39 -16.42
C VAL A 188 -8.70 12.48 -15.36
N LEU A 189 -7.90 12.21 -14.31
CA LEU A 189 -7.43 13.24 -13.40
C LEU A 189 -6.07 13.74 -13.89
N GLN A 190 -6.00 15.02 -14.27
CA GLN A 190 -4.75 15.67 -14.66
C GLN A 190 -4.26 16.57 -13.53
N ASP A 191 -3.03 16.37 -13.08
CA ASP A 191 -2.35 17.19 -12.07
C ASP A 191 -0.93 17.48 -12.55
N GLY A 192 -0.74 18.66 -13.15
CA GLY A 192 0.53 19.00 -13.81
C GLY A 192 0.95 17.96 -14.84
N ASP A 193 2.12 17.38 -14.66
CA ASP A 193 2.69 16.33 -15.52
C ASP A 193 2.21 14.91 -15.15
N LEU A 194 1.46 14.76 -14.06
CA LEU A 194 0.86 13.49 -13.65
C LEU A 194 -0.53 13.37 -14.26
N LYS A 195 -0.77 12.23 -14.92
CA LYS A 195 -2.07 11.84 -15.47
C LYS A 195 -2.51 10.54 -14.84
N ILE A 196 -3.70 10.50 -14.24
CA ILE A 196 -4.30 9.28 -13.68
C ILE A 196 -5.57 8.98 -14.47
N THR A 197 -5.61 7.82 -15.10
CA THR A 197 -6.77 7.36 -15.91
C THR A 197 -7.42 6.19 -15.19
N ALA A 198 -8.71 6.32 -14.86
CA ALA A 198 -9.50 5.21 -14.36
C ALA A 198 -9.92 4.28 -15.51
N TYR A 199 -9.96 2.97 -15.24
CA TYR A 199 -10.47 1.98 -16.20
C TYR A 199 -11.34 0.94 -15.49
N THR A 200 -12.20 0.25 -16.22
CA THR A 200 -13.07 -0.78 -15.65
C THR A 200 -12.25 -1.98 -15.18
N ALA A 201 -12.41 -2.36 -13.91
CA ALA A 201 -11.92 -3.60 -13.34
C ALA A 201 -13.02 -4.69 -13.43
N GLU A 202 -12.62 -5.92 -13.72
CA GLU A 202 -13.52 -7.07 -13.86
C GLU A 202 -13.64 -7.81 -12.52
N HIS A 203 -14.51 -7.32 -11.64
CA HIS A 203 -14.67 -7.83 -10.27
C HIS A 203 -16.12 -8.26 -9.95
N PRO A 204 -16.72 -9.20 -10.72
CA PRO A 204 -18.11 -9.57 -10.49
C PRO A 204 -18.31 -10.24 -9.12
N PRO A 205 -19.44 -9.99 -8.38
CA PRO A 205 -20.58 -9.17 -8.82
C PRO A 205 -20.46 -7.67 -8.52
N ILE A 206 -19.30 -7.20 -8.08
CA ILE A 206 -19.07 -5.80 -7.71
C ILE A 206 -19.00 -4.94 -8.98
N HIS A 207 -19.88 -3.96 -9.06
CA HIS A 207 -19.95 -3.04 -10.18
C HIS A 207 -20.58 -1.71 -9.74
N PRO A 208 -19.94 -0.56 -10.06
CA PRO A 208 -18.67 -0.43 -10.76
C PRO A 208 -17.45 -0.71 -9.87
N ALA A 209 -16.42 -1.30 -10.45
CA ALA A 209 -15.07 -1.38 -9.90
C ALA A 209 -14.07 -0.81 -10.92
N VAL A 210 -13.02 -0.14 -10.45
CA VAL A 210 -12.03 0.52 -11.31
C VAL A 210 -10.60 0.15 -10.91
N GLY A 211 -9.71 0.17 -11.90
CA GLY A 211 -8.28 0.26 -11.70
C GLY A 211 -7.76 1.62 -12.19
N TYR A 212 -6.48 1.88 -12.00
CA TYR A 212 -5.87 3.15 -12.35
C TYR A 212 -4.58 2.96 -13.14
N ARG A 213 -4.44 3.70 -14.26
CA ARG A 213 -3.18 3.89 -14.97
C ARG A 213 -2.64 5.27 -14.64
N ILE A 214 -1.39 5.33 -14.22
CA ILE A 214 -0.68 6.54 -13.82
C ILE A 214 0.45 6.77 -14.81
N ASP A 215 0.40 7.88 -15.54
CA ASP A 215 1.44 8.29 -16.47
C ASP A 215 2.12 9.57 -15.95
N TYR A 216 3.47 9.57 -15.90
CA TYR A 216 4.28 10.69 -15.44
C TYR A 216 5.55 10.81 -16.26
N ARG A 217 5.70 11.86 -17.07
CA ARG A 217 6.91 12.18 -17.84
C ARG A 217 7.51 11.00 -18.61
N GLY A 218 6.66 10.20 -19.26
CA GLY A 218 7.07 9.03 -20.03
C GLY A 218 7.25 7.74 -19.21
N ARG A 219 7.00 7.76 -17.89
CA ARG A 219 6.89 6.55 -17.07
C ARG A 219 5.45 6.23 -16.80
N SER A 220 5.13 4.94 -16.68
CA SER A 220 3.76 4.49 -16.48
C SER A 220 3.64 3.32 -15.50
N VAL A 221 2.61 3.41 -14.65
CA VAL A 221 2.27 2.38 -13.66
C VAL A 221 0.78 2.07 -13.76
N VAL A 222 0.43 0.79 -13.73
CA VAL A 222 -0.96 0.35 -13.64
C VAL A 222 -1.19 -0.37 -12.32
N VAL A 223 -2.30 -0.03 -11.64
CA VAL A 223 -2.78 -0.70 -10.42
C VAL A 223 -4.18 -1.24 -10.71
N SER A 224 -4.37 -2.56 -10.64
CA SER A 224 -5.61 -3.19 -11.06
C SER A 224 -6.78 -2.96 -10.10
N GLY A 225 -6.53 -2.76 -8.81
CA GLY A 225 -7.51 -3.09 -7.79
C GLY A 225 -7.77 -4.61 -7.80
N ASP A 226 -8.93 -5.02 -7.36
CA ASP A 226 -9.37 -6.42 -7.51
C ASP A 226 -9.97 -6.61 -8.90
N SER A 227 -9.43 -7.52 -9.67
CA SER A 227 -9.86 -7.71 -11.05
C SER A 227 -9.45 -9.07 -11.61
N ASN A 228 -10.32 -9.70 -12.35
CA ASN A 228 -9.91 -10.68 -13.34
C ASN A 228 -9.18 -10.01 -14.52
N VAL A 229 -8.47 -10.79 -15.31
CA VAL A 229 -7.96 -10.32 -16.60
C VAL A 229 -9.14 -10.21 -17.58
N GLY A 230 -9.61 -9.00 -17.78
CA GLY A 230 -10.73 -8.69 -18.66
C GLY A 230 -10.31 -8.43 -20.12
N THR A 231 -11.28 -8.24 -21.00
CA THR A 231 -11.05 -8.03 -22.44
C THR A 231 -10.27 -6.75 -22.73
N ASN A 232 -10.43 -5.70 -21.92
CA ASN A 232 -9.75 -4.41 -22.10
C ASN A 232 -8.41 -4.34 -21.33
N THR A 233 -8.09 -5.35 -20.53
CA THR A 233 -6.89 -5.31 -19.69
C THR A 233 -5.62 -5.21 -20.52
N VAL A 234 -5.55 -5.96 -21.64
CA VAL A 234 -4.39 -5.94 -22.56
C VAL A 234 -4.11 -4.51 -23.04
N GLU A 235 -5.12 -3.80 -23.50
CA GLU A 235 -4.96 -2.42 -24.02
C GLU A 235 -4.49 -1.44 -22.92
N ILE A 236 -5.01 -1.60 -21.71
CA ILE A 236 -4.68 -0.71 -20.57
C ILE A 236 -3.24 -0.91 -20.08
N VAL A 237 -2.77 -2.15 -20.06
CA VAL A 237 -1.44 -2.49 -19.51
C VAL A 237 -0.34 -2.43 -20.56
N ASP A 238 -0.69 -2.42 -21.85
CA ASP A 238 0.29 -2.38 -22.92
C ASP A 238 1.17 -1.13 -22.84
N GLY A 239 2.48 -1.32 -22.97
CA GLY A 239 3.48 -0.28 -22.77
C GLY A 239 3.60 0.24 -21.34
N ALA A 240 3.06 -0.45 -20.33
CA ALA A 240 3.26 -0.06 -18.95
C ALA A 240 4.64 -0.50 -18.43
N ASP A 241 5.35 0.41 -17.76
CA ASP A 241 6.62 0.04 -17.13
C ASP A 241 6.40 -0.93 -15.96
N LEU A 242 5.38 -0.67 -15.13
CA LEU A 242 5.07 -1.48 -13.95
C LEU A 242 3.56 -1.76 -13.87
N LEU A 243 3.20 -3.02 -13.79
CA LEU A 243 1.85 -3.47 -13.48
C LEU A 243 1.82 -4.07 -12.06
N LEU A 244 1.08 -3.45 -11.14
CA LEU A 244 0.68 -4.07 -9.88
C LEU A 244 -0.72 -4.64 -10.08
N HIS A 245 -0.84 -5.96 -10.05
CA HIS A 245 -2.12 -6.65 -10.25
C HIS A 245 -2.43 -7.56 -9.06
N ASP A 246 -3.72 -7.61 -8.66
CA ASP A 246 -4.16 -8.62 -7.71
C ASP A 246 -3.80 -10.00 -8.25
N ALA A 247 -3.44 -10.91 -7.38
CA ALA A 247 -2.92 -12.20 -7.81
C ALA A 247 -3.40 -13.34 -6.91
N LEU A 248 -4.06 -14.31 -7.54
CA LEU A 248 -4.57 -15.51 -6.87
C LEU A 248 -3.71 -16.73 -7.21
N SER A 249 -3.22 -17.40 -6.17
CA SER A 249 -2.56 -18.70 -6.30
C SER A 249 -3.60 -19.83 -6.25
N LEU A 250 -4.03 -20.31 -7.40
CA LEU A 250 -5.00 -21.39 -7.49
C LEU A 250 -4.59 -22.65 -6.70
N PRO A 251 -3.32 -23.11 -6.72
CA PRO A 251 -2.90 -24.23 -5.90
C PRO A 251 -3.09 -24.00 -4.39
N MET A 252 -2.79 -22.80 -3.89
CA MET A 252 -2.92 -22.48 -2.47
C MET A 252 -4.39 -22.36 -2.05
N VAL A 253 -5.22 -21.68 -2.84
CA VAL A 253 -6.67 -21.56 -2.58
C VAL A 253 -7.32 -22.95 -2.57
N THR A 254 -7.03 -23.79 -3.55
CA THR A 254 -7.59 -25.15 -3.65
C THR A 254 -7.16 -26.01 -2.46
N ALA A 255 -5.90 -25.96 -2.07
CA ALA A 255 -5.40 -26.71 -0.91
C ALA A 255 -6.07 -26.24 0.40
N LEU A 256 -6.24 -24.93 0.59
CA LEU A 256 -6.90 -24.35 1.75
C LEU A 256 -8.39 -24.76 1.80
N ALA A 257 -9.11 -24.60 0.69
CA ALA A 257 -10.53 -24.99 0.60
C ALA A 257 -10.73 -26.48 0.90
N SER A 258 -9.91 -27.35 0.30
CA SER A 258 -9.96 -28.81 0.54
C SER A 258 -9.68 -29.16 2.01
N SER A 259 -8.70 -28.50 2.63
CA SER A 259 -8.39 -28.70 4.05
C SER A 259 -9.52 -28.25 4.96
N LEU A 260 -10.17 -27.12 4.66
CA LEU A 260 -11.33 -26.63 5.40
C LEU A 260 -12.50 -27.61 5.31
N GLU A 261 -12.80 -28.11 4.12
CA GLU A 261 -13.87 -29.09 3.90
C GLU A 261 -13.61 -30.39 4.67
N ALA A 262 -12.41 -30.93 4.58
CA ALA A 262 -12.02 -32.15 5.28
C ALA A 262 -12.12 -32.04 6.83
N ASN A 263 -12.08 -30.81 7.36
CA ASN A 263 -12.24 -30.51 8.78
C ASN A 263 -13.67 -30.03 9.16
N GLY A 264 -14.65 -30.24 8.29
CA GLY A 264 -16.05 -29.91 8.55
C GLY A 264 -16.36 -28.40 8.54
N ARG A 265 -15.48 -27.59 7.95
CA ARG A 265 -15.61 -26.14 7.83
C ARG A 265 -16.13 -25.73 6.45
N SER A 266 -17.23 -26.37 6.00
CA SER A 266 -17.77 -26.23 4.63
C SER A 266 -18.14 -24.78 4.27
N ARG A 267 -18.62 -23.98 5.24
CA ARG A 267 -18.89 -22.54 4.98
C ARG A 267 -17.62 -21.78 4.61
N GLN A 268 -16.53 -21.99 5.34
CA GLN A 268 -15.25 -21.34 5.06
C GLN A 268 -14.63 -21.88 3.77
N SER A 269 -14.76 -23.18 3.53
CA SER A 269 -14.32 -23.82 2.27
C SER A 269 -15.01 -23.17 1.07
N LYS A 270 -16.34 -22.97 1.14
CA LYS A 270 -17.11 -22.30 0.08
C LYS A 270 -16.62 -20.87 -0.16
N ILE A 271 -16.46 -20.06 0.91
CA ILE A 271 -15.98 -18.67 0.80
C ILE A 271 -14.59 -18.62 0.15
N VAL A 272 -13.67 -19.50 0.57
CA VAL A 272 -12.33 -19.59 -0.02
C VAL A 272 -12.37 -20.04 -1.48
N THR A 273 -13.33 -20.88 -1.86
CA THR A 273 -13.50 -21.30 -3.26
C THR A 273 -14.05 -20.16 -4.12
N ASP A 274 -14.98 -19.38 -3.60
CA ASP A 274 -15.64 -18.30 -4.34
C ASP A 274 -14.67 -17.21 -4.80
N VAL A 275 -13.56 -16.97 -4.07
CA VAL A 275 -12.57 -15.95 -4.44
C VAL A 275 -11.92 -16.22 -5.79
N ILE A 276 -11.99 -17.46 -6.30
CA ILE A 276 -11.44 -17.85 -7.61
C ILE A 276 -12.16 -17.15 -8.77
N ASP A 277 -13.43 -16.80 -8.57
CA ASP A 277 -14.29 -16.29 -9.64
C ASP A 277 -14.04 -14.80 -9.94
N TYR A 278 -13.38 -14.07 -9.03
CA TYR A 278 -13.27 -12.61 -9.11
C TYR A 278 -11.87 -12.03 -8.85
N HIS A 279 -10.83 -12.90 -8.85
CA HIS A 279 -9.42 -12.48 -8.79
C HIS A 279 -8.61 -13.13 -9.90
N ALA A 280 -7.61 -12.40 -10.40
CA ALA A 280 -6.74 -12.90 -11.45
C ALA A 280 -5.85 -14.05 -10.96
N SER A 281 -5.91 -15.19 -11.61
CA SER A 281 -4.96 -16.27 -11.33
C SER A 281 -3.54 -15.90 -11.79
N THR A 282 -2.52 -16.44 -11.12
CA THR A 282 -1.12 -16.26 -11.57
C THR A 282 -0.93 -16.73 -13.02
N THR A 283 -1.66 -17.76 -13.45
CA THR A 283 -1.63 -18.26 -14.84
C THR A 283 -2.23 -17.25 -15.82
N SER A 284 -3.36 -16.60 -15.48
CA SER A 284 -3.94 -15.59 -16.35
C SER A 284 -3.05 -14.36 -16.48
N LEU A 285 -2.33 -13.96 -15.42
CA LEU A 285 -1.36 -12.86 -15.45
C LEU A 285 -0.13 -13.18 -16.31
N ILE A 286 0.36 -14.41 -16.29
CA ILE A 286 1.40 -14.87 -17.22
C ILE A 286 0.90 -14.78 -18.68
N GLY A 287 -0.35 -15.18 -18.92
CA GLY A 287 -1.01 -15.05 -20.23
C GLY A 287 -1.17 -13.59 -20.67
N LEU A 288 -1.52 -12.69 -19.76
CA LEU A 288 -1.61 -11.25 -20.01
C LEU A 288 -0.24 -10.68 -20.42
N ASN A 289 0.81 -10.98 -19.65
CA ASN A 289 2.17 -10.51 -19.96
C ASN A 289 2.69 -11.02 -21.30
N ALA A 290 2.27 -12.21 -21.73
CA ALA A 290 2.65 -12.75 -23.05
C ALA A 290 1.96 -12.05 -24.22
N GLN A 291 0.92 -11.26 -23.99
CA GLN A 291 0.12 -10.55 -25.00
C GLN A 291 0.33 -9.03 -24.97
N SER A 292 1.12 -8.52 -24.02
CA SER A 292 1.33 -7.10 -23.75
C SER A 292 2.81 -6.82 -23.59
N ASP A 293 3.23 -5.59 -23.88
CA ASP A 293 4.58 -5.08 -23.59
C ASP A 293 4.61 -4.46 -22.19
N ILE A 294 4.91 -5.28 -21.16
CA ILE A 294 4.98 -4.84 -19.76
C ILE A 294 6.40 -4.99 -19.25
N GLY A 295 6.97 -3.89 -18.75
CA GLY A 295 8.33 -3.89 -18.21
C GLY A 295 8.48 -4.82 -17.00
N MET A 296 7.59 -4.71 -16.01
CA MET A 296 7.57 -5.55 -14.81
C MET A 296 6.13 -5.81 -14.34
N VAL A 297 5.85 -7.05 -13.93
CA VAL A 297 4.60 -7.44 -13.27
C VAL A 297 4.86 -7.71 -11.79
N ALA A 298 4.18 -6.98 -10.92
CA ALA A 298 4.25 -7.14 -9.47
C ALA A 298 2.92 -7.74 -8.98
N TYR A 299 2.97 -8.98 -8.49
CA TYR A 299 1.83 -9.59 -7.82
C TYR A 299 1.52 -8.85 -6.53
N TYR A 300 0.35 -8.29 -6.45
CA TYR A 300 -0.16 -7.43 -5.39
C TYR A 300 -1.49 -8.00 -4.89
N HIS A 301 -2.04 -7.53 -3.79
CA HIS A 301 -3.29 -8.04 -3.23
C HIS A 301 -3.34 -9.58 -3.26
N LEU A 302 -2.40 -10.19 -2.52
CA LEU A 302 -2.11 -11.63 -2.64
C LEU A 302 -3.21 -12.52 -2.07
N VAL A 303 -3.74 -13.44 -2.87
CA VAL A 303 -4.86 -14.32 -2.52
C VAL A 303 -4.44 -15.81 -2.57
N PRO A 304 -4.26 -16.47 -1.41
CA PRO A 304 -4.02 -15.92 -0.09
C PRO A 304 -2.58 -15.43 0.07
N VAL A 305 -2.32 -14.63 1.09
CA VAL A 305 -0.94 -14.24 1.43
C VAL A 305 -0.09 -15.48 1.71
N PRO A 306 1.07 -15.65 1.07
CA PRO A 306 1.94 -16.78 1.33
C PRO A 306 2.56 -16.69 2.74
N PRO A 307 2.39 -17.71 3.60
CA PRO A 307 2.85 -17.65 4.98
C PRO A 307 4.36 -17.92 5.16
N ASN A 308 5.05 -18.34 4.12
CA ASN A 308 6.49 -18.68 4.16
C ASN A 308 7.08 -18.75 2.74
N SER A 309 8.41 -18.89 2.65
CA SER A 309 9.14 -18.94 1.38
C SER A 309 8.77 -20.11 0.46
N ILE A 310 8.28 -21.24 1.01
CA ILE A 310 7.80 -22.37 0.19
C ILE A 310 6.51 -21.95 -0.52
N ALA A 311 5.57 -21.32 0.20
CA ALA A 311 4.34 -20.82 -0.38
C ALA A 311 4.62 -19.68 -1.39
N GLU A 312 5.58 -18.80 -1.12
CA GLU A 312 6.05 -17.81 -2.09
C GLU A 312 6.56 -18.46 -3.38
N SER A 313 7.35 -19.55 -3.27
CA SER A 313 7.82 -20.28 -4.44
C SER A 313 6.69 -20.93 -5.25
N VAL A 314 5.59 -21.30 -4.58
CA VAL A 314 4.37 -21.77 -5.27
C VAL A 314 3.69 -20.62 -6.00
N PHE A 315 3.66 -19.45 -5.39
CA PHE A 315 3.00 -18.27 -5.95
C PHE A 315 3.67 -17.78 -7.24
N ILE A 316 5.01 -17.76 -7.28
CA ILE A 316 5.78 -17.32 -8.44
C ILE A 316 6.20 -18.47 -9.38
N ARG A 317 5.66 -19.69 -9.16
CA ARG A 317 5.96 -20.83 -10.02
C ARG A 317 5.57 -20.51 -11.46
N ASP A 318 6.46 -20.83 -12.40
CA ASP A 318 6.28 -20.62 -13.83
C ASP A 318 6.18 -19.13 -14.27
N ALA A 319 6.35 -18.18 -13.35
CA ALA A 319 6.37 -16.76 -13.68
C ALA A 319 7.63 -16.39 -14.48
N PRO A 320 7.52 -15.59 -15.55
CA PRO A 320 8.66 -15.02 -16.26
C PRO A 320 9.59 -14.19 -15.36
N GLY A 321 10.82 -13.91 -15.85
CA GLY A 321 11.84 -13.21 -15.08
C GLY A 321 11.53 -11.74 -14.75
N ASN A 322 10.55 -11.12 -15.43
CA ASN A 322 10.07 -9.78 -15.14
C ASN A 322 8.93 -9.74 -14.10
N PHE A 323 8.64 -10.86 -13.43
CA PHE A 323 7.64 -10.93 -12.35
C PHE A 323 8.28 -10.81 -10.97
N THR A 324 7.58 -10.18 -10.05
CA THR A 324 7.96 -10.08 -8.64
C THR A 324 6.76 -10.26 -7.72
N LEU A 325 7.00 -10.76 -6.50
CA LEU A 325 6.00 -10.87 -5.45
C LEU A 325 6.15 -9.67 -4.51
N THR A 326 5.09 -8.89 -4.32
CA THR A 326 5.15 -7.75 -3.41
C THR A 326 5.05 -8.18 -1.94
N ARG A 327 5.60 -7.33 -1.09
CA ARG A 327 5.43 -7.35 0.36
C ARG A 327 5.24 -5.91 0.85
N ASP A 328 4.67 -5.80 2.01
CA ASP A 328 4.58 -4.51 2.71
C ASP A 328 5.95 -3.82 2.78
N LEU A 329 5.95 -2.51 2.61
CA LEU A 329 7.12 -1.63 2.65
C LEU A 329 8.07 -1.76 1.44
N MET A 330 7.82 -2.65 0.49
CA MET A 330 8.53 -2.62 -0.79
C MET A 330 8.20 -1.33 -1.55
N TRP A 331 9.12 -0.90 -2.39
CA TRP A 331 8.86 0.22 -3.29
C TRP A 331 9.66 0.09 -4.58
N PHE A 332 9.11 0.69 -5.63
CA PHE A 332 9.67 0.71 -6.96
C PHE A 332 10.05 2.15 -7.31
N GLU A 333 11.21 2.33 -7.94
CA GLU A 333 11.65 3.61 -8.48
C GLU A 333 11.80 3.51 -9.99
N LEU A 334 11.15 4.41 -10.68
CA LEU A 334 11.13 4.55 -12.13
C LEU A 334 11.71 5.92 -12.49
N PRO A 335 13.05 6.04 -12.68
CA PRO A 335 13.69 7.31 -13.02
C PRO A 335 13.22 7.84 -14.38
N ILE A 336 13.06 9.17 -14.49
CA ILE A 336 12.66 9.80 -15.74
C ILE A 336 13.83 9.73 -16.76
N GLY A 337 13.47 9.47 -18.03
CA GLY A 337 14.44 9.32 -19.10
C GLY A 337 15.24 8.02 -19.08
N SER A 338 14.78 7.03 -18.33
CA SER A 338 15.38 5.69 -18.24
C SER A 338 14.30 4.63 -18.27
N ASP A 339 14.58 3.46 -18.83
CA ASP A 339 13.66 2.29 -18.79
C ASP A 339 13.90 1.42 -17.53
N GLN A 340 14.82 1.83 -16.65
CA GLN A 340 15.16 1.06 -15.45
C GLN A 340 14.02 1.13 -14.43
N ILE A 341 13.81 0.01 -13.74
CA ILE A 341 12.96 -0.11 -12.55
C ILE A 341 13.83 -0.67 -11.43
N THR A 342 13.98 0.10 -10.37
CA THR A 342 14.70 -0.37 -9.17
C THR A 342 13.67 -0.89 -8.16
N VAL A 343 13.84 -2.12 -7.73
CA VAL A 343 13.02 -2.75 -6.69
C VAL A 343 13.74 -2.66 -5.36
N ASN A 344 13.15 -1.96 -4.41
CA ASN A 344 13.68 -1.79 -3.06
C ASN A 344 12.87 -2.61 -2.07
N GLN A 345 13.56 -3.29 -1.16
CA GLN A 345 12.95 -4.08 -0.10
C GLN A 345 13.14 -3.40 1.26
N PRO A 346 12.24 -3.68 2.25
CA PRO A 346 12.33 -3.09 3.59
C PRO A 346 13.60 -3.48 4.34
#